data_e69b0f26535e85af97ab5e240613a527
#
_entry.id   e69b0f26535e85af97ab5e240613a527
#
_cell.length_a   1.000
_cell.length_b   1.000
_cell.length_c   1.000
_cell.angle_alpha   90.00
_cell.angle_beta   90.00
_cell.angle_gamma   90.00
#
_symmetry.space_group_name_H-M   'P 1'
#
loop_
_entity.id
_entity.type
_entity.pdbx_description
1 polymer ?
#
loop_
_entity_poly.entity_id
_entity_poly.type
_entity_poly.pdbx_seq_one_letter_code
_entity_poly.pdbx_strand_id
1 'polypeptide(L)'
;MTDVAFYQLAKPLDVVLPRLLEKALAAGHRVAVRAADAALLKRLDEALWTYDPASFLPHAVDGEHAAQQPVLLTASQALPANDATVLAIVDGVMPNTPADFDRLLYLFDGDDSAALGAARAEWRRLKSKDGPTASYWRENEAGRWEQAA
;
A
#
# COMPACT_ATOMS: atom_id res chain seq x y z
N MET A 1 -8.42 12.60 -10.17
CA MET A 1 -8.90 11.22 -10.42
C MET A 1 -7.98 10.24 -9.69
N THR A 2 -8.53 9.24 -9.05
CA THR A 2 -7.77 8.28 -8.26
C THR A 2 -7.31 7.10 -9.13
N ASP A 3 -6.05 6.72 -9.03
CA ASP A 3 -5.53 5.50 -9.63
C ASP A 3 -5.42 4.41 -8.57
N VAL A 4 -5.90 3.21 -8.89
CA VAL A 4 -5.77 2.04 -8.02
C VAL A 4 -4.83 1.04 -8.69
N ALA A 5 -3.71 0.77 -8.06
CA ALA A 5 -2.73 -0.20 -8.55
C ALA A 5 -2.77 -1.45 -7.67
N PHE A 6 -3.10 -2.58 -8.29
CA PHE A 6 -3.10 -3.89 -7.61
C PHE A 6 -1.73 -4.54 -7.80
N TYR A 7 -1.10 -4.91 -6.70
CA TYR A 7 0.21 -5.56 -6.71
C TYR A 7 0.08 -6.99 -6.17
N GLN A 8 0.18 -7.96 -7.05
CA GLN A 8 0.20 -9.37 -6.69
C GLN A 8 1.63 -9.75 -6.27
N LEU A 9 1.82 -10.04 -4.99
CA LEU A 9 3.13 -10.29 -4.42
C LEU A 9 3.53 -11.77 -4.58
N ALA A 10 4.74 -12.00 -5.06
CA ALA A 10 5.41 -13.30 -5.04
C ALA A 10 6.42 -13.41 -3.90
N LYS A 11 6.79 -12.28 -3.31
CA LYS A 11 7.71 -12.15 -2.18
C LYS A 11 6.96 -11.62 -0.96
N PRO A 12 7.50 -11.80 0.25
CA PRO A 12 6.87 -11.27 1.47
C PRO A 12 6.63 -9.76 1.40
N LEU A 13 5.54 -9.32 2.01
CA LEU A 13 5.18 -7.91 2.10
C LEU A 13 6.30 -7.08 2.71
N ASP A 14 6.98 -7.62 3.71
CA ASP A 14 8.10 -6.97 4.41
C ASP A 14 9.28 -6.62 3.48
N VAL A 15 9.41 -7.36 2.37
CA VAL A 15 10.45 -7.12 1.36
C VAL A 15 9.99 -6.13 0.30
N VAL A 16 8.72 -6.22 -0.11
CA VAL A 16 8.18 -5.45 -1.24
C VAL A 16 7.75 -4.06 -0.82
N LEU A 17 7.07 -3.92 0.32
CA LEU A 17 6.51 -2.65 0.76
C LEU A 17 7.56 -1.54 0.88
N PRO A 18 8.73 -1.74 1.52
CA PRO A 18 9.71 -0.67 1.65
C PRO A 18 10.13 -0.08 0.30
N ARG A 19 10.30 -0.92 -0.70
CA ARG A 19 10.73 -0.48 -2.03
C ARG A 19 9.66 0.36 -2.74
N LEU A 20 8.40 0.00 -2.59
CA LEU A 20 7.28 0.78 -3.14
C LEU A 20 7.14 2.13 -2.41
N LEU A 21 7.35 2.14 -1.09
CA LEU A 21 7.33 3.37 -0.31
C LEU A 21 8.46 4.31 -0.70
N GLU A 22 9.67 3.81 -0.91
CA GLU A 22 10.78 4.62 -1.39
C GLU A 22 10.46 5.30 -2.73
N LYS A 23 9.86 4.57 -3.66
CA LYS A 23 9.48 5.11 -4.95
C LYS A 23 8.44 6.22 -4.82
N ALA A 24 7.44 6.02 -3.96
CA ALA A 24 6.40 7.01 -3.73
C ALA A 24 6.97 8.30 -3.11
N LEU A 25 7.86 8.16 -2.13
CA LEU A 25 8.53 9.31 -1.52
C LEU A 25 9.43 10.03 -2.52
N ALA A 26 10.17 9.31 -3.35
CA ALA A 26 11.02 9.90 -4.38
C ALA A 26 10.21 10.69 -5.41
N ALA A 27 8.95 10.30 -5.64
CA ALA A 27 8.03 11.01 -6.52
C ALA A 27 7.35 12.22 -5.82
N GLY A 28 7.66 12.47 -4.55
CA GLY A 28 7.13 13.61 -3.81
C GLY A 28 5.83 13.36 -3.05
N HIS A 29 5.40 12.09 -2.94
CA HIS A 29 4.17 11.76 -2.23
C HIS A 29 4.42 11.49 -0.75
N ARG A 30 3.43 11.79 0.08
CA ARG A 30 3.32 11.26 1.43
C ARG A 30 2.41 10.05 1.39
N VAL A 31 2.75 9.03 2.17
CA VAL A 31 2.07 7.73 2.12
C VAL A 31 1.51 7.37 3.49
N ALA A 32 0.30 6.83 3.51
CA ALA A 32 -0.23 6.13 4.66
C ALA A 32 -0.32 4.63 4.33
N VAL A 33 0.10 3.80 5.27
CA VAL A 33 -0.06 2.33 5.19
C VAL A 33 -1.15 1.96 6.19
N ARG A 34 -2.24 1.37 5.69
CA ARG A 34 -3.41 1.08 6.52
C ARG A 34 -3.62 -0.41 6.67
N ALA A 35 -3.74 -0.86 7.91
CA ALA A 35 -4.17 -2.20 8.28
C ALA A 35 -4.90 -2.16 9.61
N ALA A 36 -5.99 -2.92 9.73
CA ALA A 36 -6.76 -2.98 10.98
C ALA A 36 -6.03 -3.73 12.08
N ASP A 37 -5.13 -4.66 11.72
CA ASP A 37 -4.40 -5.50 12.67
C ASP A 37 -3.16 -4.78 13.21
N ALA A 38 -3.17 -4.48 14.51
CA ALA A 38 -2.05 -3.82 15.19
C ALA A 38 -0.77 -4.66 15.15
N ALA A 39 -0.87 -5.99 15.18
CA ALA A 39 0.29 -6.87 15.10
C ALA A 39 0.96 -6.79 13.73
N LEU A 40 0.18 -6.69 12.67
CA LEU A 40 0.70 -6.50 11.32
C LEU A 40 1.41 -5.15 11.20
N LEU A 41 0.82 -4.07 11.73
CA LEU A 41 1.44 -2.75 11.70
C LEU A 41 2.76 -2.74 12.44
N LYS A 42 2.83 -3.41 13.60
CA LYS A 42 4.08 -3.51 14.37
C LYS A 42 5.16 -4.25 13.58
N ARG A 43 4.79 -5.36 12.95
CA ARG A 43 5.72 -6.13 12.10
C ARG A 43 6.24 -5.29 10.94
N LEU A 44 5.37 -4.52 10.29
CA LEU A 44 5.77 -3.64 9.19
C LEU A 44 6.66 -2.50 9.66
N ASP A 45 6.37 -1.92 10.83
CA ASP A 45 7.21 -0.88 11.42
C ASP A 45 8.63 -1.39 11.65
N GLU A 46 8.78 -2.58 12.24
CA GLU A 46 10.08 -3.21 12.44
C GLU A 46 10.79 -3.50 11.12
N ALA A 47 10.06 -3.99 10.12
CA ALA A 47 10.62 -4.28 8.80
C ALA A 47 11.14 -3.01 8.10
N LEU A 48 10.43 -1.89 8.23
CA LEU A 48 10.85 -0.63 7.64
C LEU A 48 12.11 -0.05 8.28
N TRP A 49 12.38 -0.37 9.55
CA TRP A 49 13.62 0.02 10.21
C TRP A 49 14.83 -0.81 9.77
N THR A 50 14.62 -2.04 9.31
CA THR A 50 15.70 -3.03 9.13
C THR A 50 15.86 -3.57 7.70
N TYR A 51 15.02 -3.15 6.74
CA TYR A 51 15.02 -3.73 5.40
C TYR A 51 16.32 -3.51 4.62
N ASP A 52 17.00 -2.42 4.86
CA ASP A 52 18.27 -2.08 4.23
C ASP A 52 19.09 -1.21 5.19
N PRO A 53 20.24 -1.73 5.70
CA PRO A 53 21.09 -0.95 6.61
C PRO A 53 21.65 0.34 6.01
N ALA A 54 21.74 0.43 4.68
CA ALA A 54 22.24 1.61 3.97
C ALA A 54 21.15 2.65 3.68
N SER A 55 19.90 2.31 3.90
CA SER A 55 18.75 3.20 3.63
C SER A 55 18.06 3.62 4.92
N PHE A 56 17.50 4.82 4.88
CA PHE A 56 16.65 5.33 5.94
C PHE A 56 15.31 5.77 5.35
N LEU A 57 14.23 5.16 5.83
CA LEU A 57 12.88 5.48 5.41
C LEU A 57 12.14 6.13 6.58
N PRO A 58 11.93 7.46 6.56
CA PRO A 58 11.23 8.15 7.66
C PRO A 58 9.79 7.66 7.77
N HIS A 59 9.46 7.06 8.91
CA HIS A 59 8.13 6.52 9.15
C HIS A 59 7.82 6.46 10.65
N ALA A 60 6.54 6.37 10.97
CA ALA A 60 6.09 6.08 12.33
C ALA A 60 4.69 5.46 12.31
N VAL A 61 4.36 4.76 13.37
CA VAL A 61 2.98 4.35 13.65
C VAL A 61 2.21 5.58 14.12
N ASP A 62 0.91 5.61 13.82
CA ASP A 62 0.01 6.71 14.17
C ASP A 62 0.10 7.05 15.66
N GLY A 63 0.26 8.33 15.96
CA GLY A 63 0.48 8.81 17.32
C GLY A 63 0.80 10.30 17.36
N GLU A 64 1.59 10.70 18.36
CA GLU A 64 1.85 12.11 18.69
C GLU A 64 2.44 12.93 17.55
N HIS A 65 3.33 12.34 16.74
CA HIS A 65 4.00 13.04 15.64
C HIS A 65 3.51 12.58 14.26
N ALA A 66 2.31 12.05 14.17
CA ALA A 66 1.77 11.48 12.94
C ALA A 66 1.76 12.46 11.77
N ALA A 67 1.38 13.72 12.02
CA ALA A 67 1.26 14.74 10.97
C ALA A 67 2.58 15.07 10.26
N GLN A 68 3.71 14.77 10.89
CA GLN A 68 5.04 15.12 10.39
C GLN A 68 5.70 13.99 9.62
N GLN A 69 5.09 12.80 9.58
CA GLN A 69 5.72 11.62 9.01
C GLN A 69 5.48 11.52 7.51
N PRO A 70 6.53 11.34 6.68
CA PRO A 70 6.35 11.05 5.25
C PRO A 70 5.63 9.73 5.00
N VAL A 71 5.85 8.72 5.86
CA VAL A 71 5.14 7.45 5.85
C VAL A 71 4.49 7.26 7.22
N LEU A 72 3.17 7.09 7.22
CA LEU A 72 2.39 6.87 8.44
C LEU A 72 1.74 5.49 8.40
N LEU A 73 1.98 4.69 9.43
CA LEU A 73 1.33 3.39 9.62
C LEU A 73 0.11 3.60 10.52
N THR A 74 -1.08 3.24 10.05
CA THR A 74 -2.32 3.53 10.79
C THR A 74 -3.34 2.40 10.69
N ALA A 75 -4.08 2.17 11.78
CA ALA A 75 -5.25 1.31 11.82
C ALA A 75 -6.56 2.11 11.64
N SER A 76 -6.49 3.43 11.64
CA SER A 76 -7.67 4.30 11.55
C SER A 76 -8.24 4.35 10.15
N GLN A 77 -9.57 4.38 10.04
CA GLN A 77 -10.28 4.60 8.79
C GLN A 77 -10.49 6.10 8.49
N ALA A 78 -10.11 6.98 9.41
CA ALA A 78 -10.14 8.42 9.19
C ALA A 78 -9.08 8.85 8.17
N LEU A 79 -9.19 10.09 7.67
CA LEU A 79 -8.15 10.66 6.82
C LEU A 79 -6.80 10.64 7.54
N PRO A 80 -5.71 10.23 6.85
CA PRO A 80 -4.40 10.18 7.48
C PRO A 80 -3.93 11.54 7.99
N ALA A 81 -3.39 11.56 9.21
CA ALA A 81 -2.95 12.79 9.85
C ALA A 81 -1.77 13.46 9.13
N ASN A 82 -1.02 12.72 8.32
CA ASN A 82 0.14 13.24 7.58
C ASN A 82 -0.21 13.81 6.20
N ASP A 83 -1.47 14.02 5.89
CA ASP A 83 -1.95 14.50 4.58
C ASP A 83 -1.49 13.61 3.42
N ALA A 84 -1.46 12.31 3.62
CA ALA A 84 -1.03 11.35 2.59
C ALA A 84 -1.93 11.42 1.35
N THR A 85 -1.30 11.47 0.18
CA THR A 85 -1.98 11.40 -1.11
C THR A 85 -1.98 9.99 -1.69
N VAL A 86 -1.15 9.11 -1.14
CA VAL A 86 -1.07 7.69 -1.50
C VAL A 86 -1.41 6.85 -0.29
N LEU A 87 -2.33 5.92 -0.46
CA LEU A 87 -2.70 4.96 0.58
C LEU A 87 -2.30 3.55 0.15
N ALA A 88 -1.46 2.89 0.95
CA ALA A 88 -1.12 1.48 0.77
C ALA A 88 -2.06 0.63 1.62
N ILE A 89 -2.77 -0.28 0.96
CA ILE A 89 -3.73 -1.19 1.58
C ILE A 89 -3.06 -2.56 1.64
N VAL A 90 -2.85 -3.07 2.84
CA VAL A 90 -2.12 -4.33 3.05
C VAL A 90 -2.97 -5.46 3.63
N ASP A 91 -4.25 -5.19 3.89
CA ASP A 91 -5.20 -6.17 4.46
C ASP A 91 -6.47 -6.35 3.63
N GLY A 92 -6.52 -5.76 2.43
CA GLY A 92 -7.65 -5.91 1.53
C GLY A 92 -8.86 -5.03 1.84
N VAL A 93 -8.77 -4.14 2.82
CA VAL A 93 -9.87 -3.25 3.20
C VAL A 93 -9.77 -1.94 2.44
N MET A 94 -10.69 -1.71 1.52
CA MET A 94 -10.74 -0.47 0.73
C MET A 94 -11.23 0.70 1.58
N PRO A 95 -10.75 1.93 1.33
CA PRO A 95 -11.26 3.10 2.02
C PRO A 95 -12.70 3.40 1.60
N ASN A 96 -13.47 4.02 2.51
CA ASN A 96 -14.85 4.42 2.22
C ASN A 96 -14.92 5.50 1.13
N THR A 97 -13.89 6.35 1.06
CA THR A 97 -13.82 7.46 0.11
C THR A 97 -12.49 7.41 -0.66
N PRO A 98 -12.38 6.52 -1.68
CA PRO A 98 -11.15 6.39 -2.47
C PRO A 98 -10.68 7.70 -3.11
N ALA A 99 -11.63 8.59 -3.43
CA ALA A 99 -11.34 9.87 -4.08
C ALA A 99 -10.53 10.84 -3.20
N ASP A 100 -10.38 10.57 -1.91
CA ASP A 100 -9.54 11.35 -1.00
C ASP A 100 -8.04 11.15 -1.28
N PHE A 101 -7.69 10.16 -2.09
CA PHE A 101 -6.30 9.83 -2.42
C PHE A 101 -6.08 9.96 -3.93
N ASP A 102 -4.88 10.36 -4.31
CA ASP A 102 -4.46 10.38 -5.72
C ASP A 102 -4.19 8.97 -6.22
N ARG A 103 -3.70 8.11 -5.33
CA ARG A 103 -3.35 6.73 -5.67
C ARG A 103 -3.59 5.80 -4.50
N LEU A 104 -4.13 4.62 -4.83
CA LEU A 104 -4.24 3.51 -3.89
C LEU A 104 -3.32 2.39 -4.37
N LEU A 105 -2.52 1.84 -3.45
CA LEU A 105 -1.68 0.67 -3.69
C LEU A 105 -2.32 -0.50 -2.95
N TYR A 106 -2.85 -1.46 -3.68
CA TYR A 106 -3.49 -2.64 -3.11
C TYR A 106 -2.51 -3.81 -3.21
N LEU A 107 -1.88 -4.14 -2.08
CA LEU A 107 -0.88 -5.19 -2.01
C LEU A 107 -1.46 -6.46 -1.39
N PHE A 108 -1.29 -7.59 -2.06
CA PHE A 108 -1.81 -8.85 -1.58
C PHE A 108 -0.89 -10.01 -1.96
N ASP A 109 -0.88 -11.05 -1.11
CA ASP A 109 -0.10 -12.27 -1.34
C ASP A 109 -0.75 -13.09 -2.46
N GLY A 110 -0.05 -13.27 -3.57
CA GLY A 110 -0.52 -14.05 -4.70
C GLY A 110 -0.66 -15.55 -4.44
N ASP A 111 0.00 -16.05 -3.40
CA ASP A 111 -0.07 -17.45 -2.99
C ASP A 111 -1.20 -17.73 -1.98
N ASP A 112 -1.83 -16.67 -1.45
CA ASP A 112 -3.00 -16.80 -0.57
C ASP A 112 -4.27 -16.76 -1.40
N SER A 113 -4.96 -17.89 -1.51
CA SER A 113 -6.15 -18.00 -2.35
C SER A 113 -7.30 -17.08 -1.91
N ALA A 114 -7.45 -16.84 -0.62
CA ALA A 114 -8.47 -15.92 -0.11
C ALA A 114 -8.14 -14.47 -0.48
N ALA A 115 -6.89 -14.05 -0.30
CA ALA A 115 -6.44 -12.72 -0.68
C ALA A 115 -6.53 -12.49 -2.18
N LEU A 116 -6.16 -13.48 -2.98
CA LEU A 116 -6.26 -13.42 -4.44
C LEU A 116 -7.72 -13.28 -4.90
N GLY A 117 -8.63 -14.05 -4.30
CA GLY A 117 -10.06 -13.96 -4.60
C GLY A 117 -10.65 -12.61 -4.24
N ALA A 118 -10.29 -12.06 -3.08
CA ALA A 118 -10.74 -10.74 -2.64
C ALA A 118 -10.22 -9.64 -3.58
N ALA A 119 -8.94 -9.71 -3.98
CA ALA A 119 -8.34 -8.75 -4.91
C ALA A 119 -9.03 -8.78 -6.28
N ARG A 120 -9.30 -9.96 -6.79
CA ARG A 120 -10.01 -10.13 -8.08
C ARG A 120 -11.44 -9.59 -8.02
N ALA A 121 -12.13 -9.75 -6.90
CA ALA A 121 -13.48 -9.20 -6.70
C ALA A 121 -13.45 -7.67 -6.72
N GLU A 122 -12.48 -7.04 -6.03
CA GLU A 122 -12.31 -5.59 -6.04
C GLU A 122 -11.93 -5.08 -7.43
N TRP A 123 -11.06 -5.78 -8.13
CA TRP A 123 -10.68 -5.46 -9.50
C TRP A 123 -11.92 -5.41 -10.41
N ARG A 124 -12.74 -6.46 -10.38
CA ARG A 124 -13.96 -6.52 -11.19
C ARG A 124 -14.95 -5.42 -10.84
N ARG A 125 -15.08 -5.11 -9.55
CA ARG A 125 -15.96 -4.05 -9.08
C ARG A 125 -15.52 -2.68 -9.63
N LEU A 126 -14.22 -2.39 -9.61
CA LEU A 126 -13.69 -1.13 -10.12
C LEU A 126 -13.78 -1.04 -11.64
N LYS A 127 -13.57 -2.14 -12.35
CA LYS A 127 -13.67 -2.17 -13.82
C LYS A 127 -15.11 -2.01 -14.32
N SER A 128 -16.11 -2.33 -13.52
CA SER A 128 -17.52 -2.21 -13.90
C SER A 128 -18.10 -0.82 -13.70
N LYS A 129 -17.34 0.12 -13.14
CA LYS A 129 -17.79 1.47 -12.81
C LYS A 129 -17.02 2.53 -13.58
N ASP A 130 -17.70 3.63 -13.90
CA ASP A 130 -17.02 4.87 -14.27
C ASP A 130 -16.43 5.47 -12.99
N GLY A 131 -15.15 5.43 -12.85
CA GLY A 131 -14.50 5.88 -11.60
C GLY A 131 -13.01 5.70 -11.65
N PRO A 132 -12.40 5.23 -10.55
CA PRO A 132 -10.95 5.10 -10.48
C PRO A 132 -10.37 4.26 -11.62
N THR A 133 -9.24 4.70 -12.15
CA THR A 133 -8.45 3.90 -13.10
C THR A 133 -7.80 2.76 -12.31
N ALA A 134 -7.86 1.55 -12.83
CA ALA A 134 -7.28 0.39 -12.16
C ALA A 134 -6.23 -0.27 -13.05
N SER A 135 -5.11 -0.64 -12.45
CA SER A 135 -4.03 -1.40 -13.09
C SER A 135 -3.65 -2.59 -12.23
N TYR A 136 -3.13 -3.64 -12.85
CA TYR A 136 -2.78 -4.89 -12.18
C TYR A 136 -1.34 -5.24 -12.50
N TRP A 137 -0.53 -5.48 -11.46
CA TRP A 137 0.91 -5.69 -11.57
C TRP A 137 1.33 -7.00 -10.92
N ARG A 138 2.25 -7.71 -11.58
CA ARG A 138 2.91 -8.90 -11.04
C ARG A 138 4.41 -8.78 -11.26
N GLU A 139 5.21 -9.37 -10.36
CA GLU A 139 6.64 -9.48 -10.58
C GLU A 139 6.91 -10.61 -11.59
N ASN A 140 7.84 -10.35 -12.53
CA ASN A 140 8.34 -11.38 -13.42
C ASN A 140 9.48 -12.18 -12.75
N GLU A 141 10.02 -13.17 -13.46
CA GLU A 141 11.11 -14.00 -12.96
C GLU A 141 12.38 -13.20 -12.63
N ALA A 142 12.58 -12.05 -13.28
CA ALA A 142 13.71 -11.16 -13.03
C ALA A 142 13.47 -10.21 -11.83
N GLY A 143 12.30 -10.29 -11.16
CA GLY A 143 11.96 -9.45 -10.03
C GLY A 143 11.47 -8.06 -10.42
N ARG A 144 11.08 -7.85 -11.66
CA ARG A 144 10.54 -6.59 -12.16
C ARG A 144 9.02 -6.62 -12.22
N TRP A 145 8.41 -5.48 -11.96
CA TRP A 145 6.97 -5.35 -12.07
C TRP A 145 6.54 -5.26 -13.53
N GLU A 146 5.59 -6.11 -13.91
CA GLU A 146 4.96 -6.09 -15.22
C GLU A 146 3.47 -5.84 -15.08
N GLN A 147 2.95 -4.95 -15.90
CA GLN A 147 1.52 -4.68 -15.92
C GLN A 147 0.80 -5.84 -16.60
N ALA A 148 -0.06 -6.54 -15.84
CA ALA A 148 -0.80 -7.68 -16.33
C ALA A 148 -2.19 -7.31 -16.89
N ALA A 149 -2.71 -6.16 -16.47
CA ALA A 149 -4.01 -5.66 -16.96
C ALA A 149 -4.22 -4.17 -16.69
#